data_978168fc55a8c147c87420a506be7bcf
#
_entry.id   978168fc55a8c147c87420a506be7bcf
#
_cell.length_a   1.000
_cell.length_b   1.000
_cell.length_c   1.000
_cell.angle_alpha   90.00
_cell.angle_beta   90.00
_cell.angle_gamma   90.00
#
_symmetry.space_group_name_H-M   'P 1'
#
loop_
_entity.id
_entity.type
_entity.pdbx_description
1 polymer ?
#
loop_
_entity_poly.entity_id
_entity_poly.type
_entity_poly.pdbx_seq_one_letter_code
_entity_poly.pdbx_strand_id
1 'polypeptide(L)'
;MRPVELAGRWGKQMDGSARTREAKLGCVFTQLGVDGQDRPQRAPDSTTYVGAIESSELFGWRIYAEALRRGLTQARQVIVLTDGARYNHTIVRLHFAQAIHIVDLFHAFEHLGVIAKILWGPEAKAPQRWRDLLEAGDIAALVRKAGQRLPGCAAGKKAMHKALHYFEENAAHMRYAEYRKNKLFVGSGVVEAGCRTVIGQRLKQSGMRWSVRGANAIIALRCCIMSGRFEDFWASRTR
;
A
#
# COMPACT_ATOMS: atom_id res chain seq x y z
N MET A 1 3.35 4.78 -1.48
CA MET A 1 3.93 5.46 -0.28
C MET A 1 4.62 6.75 -0.66
N ARG A 2 4.46 7.84 0.10
CA ARG A 2 5.10 9.12 -0.22
C ARG A 2 6.33 9.32 0.67
N PRO A 3 7.46 9.83 0.14
CA PRO A 3 8.68 10.00 0.90
C PRO A 3 8.53 11.06 2.02
N VAL A 4 9.33 10.90 3.07
CA VAL A 4 9.46 11.86 4.18
C VAL A 4 10.76 12.63 4.01
N GLU A 5 10.72 13.95 4.08
CA GLU A 5 11.91 14.79 4.01
C GLU A 5 12.77 14.68 5.26
N LEU A 6 14.09 14.60 5.09
CA LEU A 6 15.06 14.51 6.17
C LEU A 6 15.87 15.79 6.30
N ALA A 7 16.12 16.19 7.55
CA ALA A 7 16.99 17.31 7.88
C ALA A 7 18.36 16.85 8.36
N GLY A 8 19.38 17.68 8.15
CA GLY A 8 20.73 17.53 8.68
C GLY A 8 21.78 17.30 7.60
N ARG A 9 23.06 17.20 8.04
CA ARG A 9 24.24 17.06 7.17
C ARG A 9 24.16 15.87 6.21
N TRP A 10 23.38 14.85 6.57
CA TRP A 10 23.10 13.63 5.82
C TRP A 10 21.77 13.68 5.05
N GLY A 11 20.99 14.76 5.16
CA GLY A 11 19.66 14.93 4.60
C GLY A 11 19.59 15.63 3.26
N LYS A 12 20.72 16.15 2.73
CA LYS A 12 20.76 16.85 1.44
C LYS A 12 21.46 16.02 0.37
N GLN A 13 21.01 16.15 -0.87
CA GLN A 13 21.71 15.66 -2.05
C GLN A 13 22.86 16.63 -2.42
N MET A 14 23.72 16.25 -3.39
CA MET A 14 24.83 17.10 -3.82
C MET A 14 24.36 18.44 -4.42
N ASP A 15 23.14 18.48 -4.96
CA ASP A 15 22.48 19.68 -5.50
C ASP A 15 21.82 20.57 -4.42
N GLY A 16 21.97 20.21 -3.13
CA GLY A 16 21.38 20.93 -2.01
C GLY A 16 19.91 20.59 -1.71
N SER A 17 19.26 19.78 -2.53
CA SER A 17 17.88 19.34 -2.31
C SER A 17 17.78 18.39 -1.09
N ALA A 18 16.59 18.30 -0.48
CA ALA A 18 16.35 17.40 0.63
C ALA A 18 16.39 15.93 0.18
N ARG A 19 17.08 15.05 0.93
CA ARG A 19 16.95 13.62 0.74
C ARG A 19 15.62 13.14 1.28
N THR A 20 14.87 12.45 0.44
CA THR A 20 13.61 11.81 0.84
C THR A 20 13.86 10.35 1.22
N ARG A 21 13.11 9.86 2.20
CA ARG A 21 13.09 8.44 2.59
C ARG A 21 11.67 7.91 2.56
N GLU A 22 11.52 6.70 2.14
CA GLU A 22 10.25 5.99 2.18
C GLU A 22 9.93 5.58 3.61
N ALA A 23 8.77 6.03 4.13
CA ALA A 23 8.20 5.50 5.35
C ALA A 23 7.21 4.39 4.99
N LYS A 24 7.46 3.19 5.49
CA LYS A 24 6.56 2.04 5.34
C LYS A 24 5.50 2.08 6.43
N LEU A 25 4.26 1.85 6.06
CA LEU A 25 3.13 1.75 6.98
C LEU A 25 2.29 0.53 6.61
N GLY A 26 1.91 -0.23 7.61
CA GLY A 26 0.95 -1.32 7.49
C GLY A 26 -0.11 -1.22 8.57
N CYS A 27 -1.23 -1.88 8.35
CA CYS A 27 -2.27 -2.05 9.35
C CYS A 27 -2.76 -3.50 9.37
N VAL A 28 -3.24 -3.91 10.52
CA VAL A 28 -3.94 -5.18 10.73
C VAL A 28 -5.34 -4.86 11.26
N PHE A 29 -6.35 -5.47 10.67
CA PHE A 29 -7.73 -5.33 11.12
C PHE A 29 -8.50 -6.65 10.93
N THR A 30 -9.66 -6.76 11.57
CA THR A 30 -10.54 -7.93 11.46
C THR A 30 -11.72 -7.58 10.55
N GLN A 31 -12.02 -8.46 9.60
CA GLN A 31 -13.26 -8.41 8.83
C GLN A 31 -14.33 -9.24 9.58
N LEU A 32 -15.49 -8.66 9.84
CA LEU A 32 -16.61 -9.34 10.53
C LEU A 32 -17.56 -10.06 9.58
N GLY A 33 -17.68 -9.58 8.34
CA GLY A 33 -18.66 -10.07 7.40
C GLY A 33 -18.94 -9.01 6.34
N VAL A 34 -20.20 -8.83 5.99
CA VAL A 34 -20.67 -7.84 5.02
C VAL A 34 -21.75 -6.94 5.60
N ASP A 35 -21.90 -5.75 5.04
CA ASP A 35 -23.00 -4.83 5.35
C ASP A 35 -24.28 -5.22 4.58
N GLY A 36 -25.37 -4.45 4.79
CA GLY A 36 -26.65 -4.66 4.10
C GLY A 36 -26.62 -4.46 2.58
N GLN A 37 -25.49 -4.03 2.03
CA GLN A 37 -25.24 -3.88 0.60
C GLN A 37 -24.19 -4.89 0.08
N ASP A 38 -23.94 -5.93 0.87
CA ASP A 38 -23.04 -7.04 0.50
C ASP A 38 -21.56 -6.64 0.38
N ARG A 39 -21.17 -5.52 1.00
CA ARG A 39 -19.79 -5.01 1.01
C ARG A 39 -19.06 -5.48 2.27
N PRO A 40 -17.76 -5.87 2.14
CA PRO A 40 -16.98 -6.32 3.29
C PRO A 40 -16.92 -5.25 4.38
N GLN A 41 -17.19 -5.67 5.62
CA GLN A 41 -17.25 -4.78 6.78
C GLN A 41 -16.12 -5.09 7.75
N ARG A 42 -15.41 -4.03 8.15
CA ARG A 42 -14.37 -4.11 9.17
C ARG A 42 -14.97 -4.02 10.56
N ALA A 43 -14.45 -4.82 11.50
CA ALA A 43 -14.81 -4.70 12.91
C ALA A 43 -14.46 -3.30 13.42
N PRO A 44 -15.36 -2.63 14.12
CA PRO A 44 -15.04 -1.36 14.80
C PRO A 44 -13.80 -1.53 15.68
N ASP A 45 -12.98 -0.49 15.77
CA ASP A 45 -11.79 -0.40 16.62
C ASP A 45 -10.77 -1.54 16.50
N SER A 46 -10.94 -2.42 15.49
CA SER A 46 -10.04 -3.54 15.28
C SER A 46 -8.73 -3.17 14.57
N THR A 47 -8.60 -1.96 14.04
CA THR A 47 -7.43 -1.58 13.24
C THR A 47 -6.28 -1.17 14.12
N THR A 48 -5.14 -1.82 13.90
CA THR A 48 -3.86 -1.42 14.50
C THR A 48 -2.86 -1.10 13.40
N TYR A 49 -1.95 -0.17 13.69
CA TYR A 49 -0.97 0.35 12.75
C TYR A 49 0.45 0.08 13.22
N VAL A 50 1.33 -0.22 12.28
CA VAL A 50 2.78 -0.26 12.47
C VAL A 50 3.46 0.43 11.31
N GLY A 51 4.56 1.14 11.58
CA GLY A 51 5.29 1.83 10.54
C GLY A 51 6.68 2.24 10.98
N ALA A 52 7.57 2.41 10.01
CA ALA A 52 8.92 2.93 10.20
C ALA A 52 9.57 3.32 8.86
N ILE A 53 10.63 4.12 8.95
CA ILE A 53 11.61 4.32 7.89
C ILE A 53 12.69 3.26 8.11
N GLU A 54 12.58 2.14 7.41
CA GLU A 54 13.46 0.98 7.55
C GLU A 54 13.48 0.15 6.26
N SER A 55 14.30 -0.92 6.23
CA SER A 55 14.31 -1.86 5.11
C SER A 55 12.99 -2.62 4.98
N SER A 56 12.69 -3.15 3.81
CA SER A 56 11.51 -3.99 3.59
C SER A 56 11.54 -5.28 4.40
N GLU A 57 12.73 -5.81 4.66
CA GLU A 57 12.92 -7.01 5.49
C GLU A 57 12.53 -6.74 6.95
N LEU A 58 13.04 -5.67 7.57
CA LEU A 58 12.67 -5.28 8.94
C LEU A 58 11.18 -4.95 9.03
N PHE A 59 10.64 -4.29 8.02
CA PHE A 59 9.22 -4.01 7.97
C PHE A 59 8.38 -5.28 7.85
N GLY A 60 8.83 -6.29 7.11
CA GLY A 60 8.20 -7.61 7.04
C GLY A 60 8.06 -8.25 8.43
N TRP A 61 9.12 -8.26 9.21
CA TRP A 61 9.08 -8.74 10.59
C TRP A 61 8.17 -7.90 11.49
N ARG A 62 8.16 -6.58 11.32
CA ARG A 62 7.30 -5.67 12.09
C ARG A 62 5.81 -5.92 11.86
N ILE A 63 5.39 -6.04 10.62
CA ILE A 63 3.98 -6.30 10.30
C ILE A 63 3.58 -7.72 10.68
N TYR A 64 4.48 -8.70 10.57
CA TYR A 64 4.26 -10.06 11.01
C TYR A 64 4.07 -10.15 12.53
N ALA A 65 4.93 -9.51 13.31
CA ALA A 65 4.80 -9.43 14.77
C ALA A 65 3.47 -8.78 15.18
N GLU A 66 3.02 -7.75 14.47
CA GLU A 66 1.72 -7.14 14.71
C GLU A 66 0.57 -8.09 14.35
N ALA A 67 0.67 -8.82 13.26
CA ALA A 67 -0.34 -9.81 12.86
C ALA A 67 -0.44 -10.95 13.89
N LEU A 68 0.68 -11.43 14.43
CA LEU A 68 0.70 -12.42 15.52
C LEU A 68 -0.01 -11.88 16.77
N ARG A 69 0.29 -10.64 17.18
CA ARG A 69 -0.36 -9.98 18.32
C ARG A 69 -1.87 -9.83 18.12
N ARG A 70 -2.29 -9.71 16.87
CA ARG A 70 -3.70 -9.60 16.46
C ARG A 70 -4.39 -10.94 16.20
N GLY A 71 -3.75 -12.06 16.55
CA GLY A 71 -4.34 -13.38 16.46
C GLY A 71 -4.21 -14.04 15.08
N LEU A 72 -3.12 -13.78 14.34
CA LEU A 72 -2.85 -14.41 13.04
C LEU A 72 -3.04 -15.94 13.08
N THR A 73 -2.57 -16.60 14.15
CA THR A 73 -2.63 -18.07 14.28
C THR A 73 -4.04 -18.62 14.53
N GLN A 74 -4.99 -17.80 14.95
CA GLN A 74 -6.39 -18.15 15.15
C GLN A 74 -7.30 -17.71 14.01
N ALA A 75 -6.76 -16.98 13.03
CA ALA A 75 -7.54 -16.49 11.91
C ALA A 75 -7.98 -17.65 11.00
N ARG A 76 -9.27 -17.73 10.67
CA ARG A 76 -9.80 -18.72 9.71
C ARG A 76 -9.22 -18.47 8.30
N GLN A 77 -9.03 -17.23 7.96
CA GLN A 77 -8.51 -16.80 6.68
C GLN A 77 -7.70 -15.52 6.86
N VAL A 78 -6.59 -15.45 6.17
CA VAL A 78 -5.70 -14.28 6.15
C VAL A 78 -5.68 -13.68 4.76
N ILE A 79 -5.90 -12.39 4.67
CA ILE A 79 -5.82 -11.62 3.43
C ILE A 79 -4.74 -10.57 3.60
N VAL A 80 -3.85 -10.46 2.64
CA VAL A 80 -2.82 -9.42 2.61
C VAL A 80 -3.05 -8.54 1.39
N LEU A 81 -3.42 -7.27 1.63
CA LEU A 81 -3.54 -6.25 0.59
C LEU A 81 -2.24 -5.46 0.47
N THR A 82 -1.75 -5.29 -0.75
CA THR A 82 -0.52 -4.53 -1.03
C THR A 82 -0.69 -3.63 -2.26
N ASP A 83 0.24 -2.69 -2.45
CA ASP A 83 0.31 -1.83 -3.64
C ASP A 83 0.93 -2.53 -4.88
N GLY A 84 1.31 -3.81 -4.76
CA GLY A 84 1.96 -4.56 -5.84
C GLY A 84 3.45 -4.28 -6.02
N ALA A 85 4.09 -3.58 -5.10
CA ALA A 85 5.55 -3.42 -5.13
C ALA A 85 6.26 -4.77 -4.90
N ARG A 86 7.35 -5.03 -5.61
CA ARG A 86 8.08 -6.32 -5.57
C ARG A 86 8.47 -6.78 -4.17
N TYR A 87 8.88 -5.85 -3.30
CA TYR A 87 9.26 -6.22 -1.93
C TYR A 87 8.06 -6.75 -1.12
N ASN A 88 6.83 -6.31 -1.43
CA ASN A 88 5.63 -6.82 -0.78
C ASN A 88 5.37 -8.28 -1.11
N HIS A 89 5.64 -8.74 -2.34
CA HIS A 89 5.59 -10.17 -2.68
C HIS A 89 6.55 -11.00 -1.83
N THR A 90 7.76 -10.46 -1.57
CA THR A 90 8.73 -11.11 -0.70
C THR A 90 8.24 -11.18 0.74
N ILE A 91 7.68 -10.10 1.27
CA ILE A 91 7.09 -10.08 2.62
C ILE A 91 5.96 -11.11 2.74
N VAL A 92 5.03 -11.14 1.77
CA VAL A 92 3.90 -12.07 1.78
C VAL A 92 4.41 -13.52 1.73
N ARG A 93 5.32 -13.83 0.83
CA ARG A 93 5.88 -15.19 0.70
C ARG A 93 6.60 -15.66 1.96
N LEU A 94 7.33 -14.78 2.65
CA LEU A 94 8.13 -15.16 3.82
C LEU A 94 7.28 -15.23 5.11
N HIS A 95 6.32 -14.34 5.29
CA HIS A 95 5.62 -14.19 6.56
C HIS A 95 4.15 -14.60 6.50
N PHE A 96 3.55 -14.65 5.31
CA PHE A 96 2.12 -14.90 5.11
C PHE A 96 1.87 -15.88 3.96
N ALA A 97 2.67 -16.93 3.86
CA ALA A 97 2.67 -17.86 2.72
C ALA A 97 1.30 -18.49 2.40
N GLN A 98 0.42 -18.62 3.41
CA GLN A 98 -0.92 -19.18 3.24
C GLN A 98 -2.02 -18.13 3.05
N ALA A 99 -1.65 -16.84 3.03
CA ALA A 99 -2.61 -15.76 2.87
C ALA A 99 -3.07 -15.63 1.40
N ILE A 100 -4.30 -15.16 1.21
CA ILE A 100 -4.74 -14.65 -0.07
C ILE A 100 -4.07 -13.29 -0.28
N HIS A 101 -3.15 -13.22 -1.23
CA HIS A 101 -2.50 -11.97 -1.61
C HIS A 101 -3.35 -11.24 -2.64
N ILE A 102 -3.71 -10.01 -2.36
CA ILE A 102 -4.49 -9.14 -3.24
C ILE A 102 -3.70 -7.85 -3.49
N VAL A 103 -3.56 -7.48 -4.74
CA VAL A 103 -3.06 -6.14 -5.09
C VAL A 103 -4.22 -5.15 -5.04
N ASP A 104 -3.99 -4.01 -4.40
CA ASP A 104 -4.98 -2.96 -4.24
C ASP A 104 -5.56 -2.50 -5.58
N LEU A 105 -6.89 -2.56 -5.72
CA LEU A 105 -7.58 -2.18 -6.94
C LEU A 105 -7.43 -0.69 -7.27
N PHE A 106 -7.45 0.19 -6.24
CA PHE A 106 -7.31 1.64 -6.48
C PHE A 106 -5.90 1.98 -6.95
N HIS A 107 -4.90 1.29 -6.38
CA HIS A 107 -3.52 1.43 -6.84
C HIS A 107 -3.33 0.89 -8.27
N ALA A 108 -3.99 -0.21 -8.60
CA ALA A 108 -4.02 -0.71 -9.97
C ALA A 108 -4.70 0.29 -10.93
N PHE A 109 -5.76 1.00 -10.51
CA PHE A 109 -6.34 2.09 -11.29
C PHE A 109 -5.38 3.26 -11.49
N GLU A 110 -4.55 3.60 -10.51
CA GLU A 110 -3.51 4.63 -10.66
C GLU A 110 -2.51 4.22 -11.76
N HIS A 111 -2.04 2.96 -11.74
CA HIS A 111 -1.17 2.42 -12.78
C HIS A 111 -1.82 2.40 -14.16
N LEU A 112 -3.11 2.07 -14.23
CA LEU A 112 -3.88 2.15 -15.47
C LEU A 112 -3.98 3.60 -15.98
N GLY A 113 -4.14 4.55 -15.07
CA GLY A 113 -4.08 5.99 -15.36
C GLY A 113 -2.73 6.43 -15.94
N VAL A 114 -1.63 5.85 -15.46
CA VAL A 114 -0.28 6.11 -16.02
C VAL A 114 -0.21 5.66 -17.47
N ILE A 115 -0.75 4.49 -17.81
CA ILE A 115 -0.81 4.01 -19.21
C ILE A 115 -1.62 4.98 -20.08
N ALA A 116 -2.76 5.46 -19.60
CA ALA A 116 -3.58 6.42 -20.33
C ALA A 116 -2.81 7.73 -20.60
N LYS A 117 -2.09 8.24 -19.61
CA LYS A 117 -1.27 9.46 -19.75
C LYS A 117 -0.12 9.28 -20.74
N ILE A 118 0.51 8.13 -20.77
CA ILE A 118 1.57 7.82 -21.76
C ILE A 118 1.02 7.82 -23.18
N LEU A 119 -0.19 7.34 -23.37
CA LEU A 119 -0.80 7.18 -24.71
C LEU A 119 -1.46 8.47 -25.22
N TRP A 120 -2.09 9.26 -24.35
CA TRP A 120 -2.99 10.35 -24.75
C TRP A 120 -2.73 11.68 -24.04
N GLY A 121 -1.65 11.77 -23.24
CA GLY A 121 -1.26 13.01 -22.57
C GLY A 121 -1.67 13.12 -21.11
N PRO A 122 -1.18 14.15 -20.39
CA PRO A 122 -1.19 14.22 -18.93
C PRO A 122 -2.58 14.22 -18.27
N GLU A 123 -3.60 14.73 -18.97
CA GLU A 123 -4.98 14.79 -18.47
C GLU A 123 -5.83 13.57 -18.86
N ALA A 124 -5.25 12.61 -19.59
CA ALA A 124 -5.97 11.47 -20.09
C ALA A 124 -6.41 10.54 -18.95
N LYS A 125 -7.64 10.03 -19.08
CA LYS A 125 -8.20 8.99 -18.23
C LYS A 125 -8.25 7.65 -18.97
N ALA A 126 -8.08 6.57 -18.24
CA ALA A 126 -8.21 5.24 -18.82
C ALA A 126 -9.65 5.01 -19.35
N PRO A 127 -9.79 4.45 -20.56
CA PRO A 127 -11.10 4.10 -21.13
C PRO A 127 -11.89 3.18 -20.19
N GLN A 128 -13.20 3.36 -20.12
CA GLN A 128 -14.07 2.56 -19.25
C GLN A 128 -13.88 1.05 -19.49
N ARG A 129 -13.83 0.62 -20.75
CA ARG A 129 -13.59 -0.78 -21.14
C ARG A 129 -12.30 -1.39 -20.57
N TRP A 130 -11.26 -0.57 -20.29
CA TRP A 130 -10.04 -1.06 -19.65
C TRP A 130 -10.21 -1.17 -18.14
N ARG A 131 -10.98 -0.25 -17.57
CA ARG A 131 -11.38 -0.32 -16.15
C ARG A 131 -12.21 -1.56 -15.89
N ASP A 132 -13.17 -1.86 -16.79
CA ASP A 132 -14.02 -3.05 -16.69
C ASP A 132 -13.21 -4.34 -16.77
N LEU A 133 -12.19 -4.42 -17.66
CA LEU A 133 -11.27 -5.56 -17.74
C LEU A 133 -10.48 -5.73 -16.44
N LEU A 134 -9.98 -4.63 -15.89
CA LEU A 134 -9.27 -4.66 -14.60
C LEU A 134 -10.18 -5.16 -13.48
N GLU A 135 -11.39 -4.63 -13.37
CA GLU A 135 -12.36 -5.03 -12.36
C GLU A 135 -12.84 -6.48 -12.52
N ALA A 136 -12.92 -6.96 -13.74
CA ALA A 136 -13.20 -8.36 -14.02
C ALA A 136 -12.02 -9.29 -13.66
N GLY A 137 -10.80 -8.74 -13.53
CA GLY A 137 -9.58 -9.52 -13.33
C GLY A 137 -8.99 -10.10 -14.61
N ASP A 138 -9.49 -9.66 -15.79
CA ASP A 138 -8.94 -10.09 -17.09
C ASP A 138 -7.72 -9.26 -17.48
N ILE A 139 -6.65 -9.46 -16.70
CA ILE A 139 -5.39 -8.73 -16.85
C ILE A 139 -4.73 -9.05 -18.20
N ALA A 140 -4.85 -10.27 -18.67
CA ALA A 140 -4.29 -10.67 -19.96
C ALA A 140 -4.92 -9.89 -21.12
N ALA A 141 -6.25 -9.75 -21.14
CA ALA A 141 -6.92 -8.94 -22.13
C ALA A 141 -6.60 -7.44 -22.01
N LEU A 142 -6.47 -6.93 -20.79
CA LEU A 142 -6.06 -5.54 -20.53
C LEU A 142 -4.67 -5.26 -21.09
N VAL A 143 -3.68 -6.07 -20.75
CA VAL A 143 -2.28 -5.92 -21.21
C VAL A 143 -2.20 -6.04 -22.73
N ARG A 144 -2.87 -7.02 -23.32
CA ARG A 144 -2.93 -7.19 -24.78
C ARG A 144 -3.52 -5.96 -25.48
N LYS A 145 -4.68 -5.46 -25.02
CA LYS A 145 -5.35 -4.29 -25.64
C LYS A 145 -4.56 -2.99 -25.45
N ALA A 146 -3.94 -2.80 -24.29
CA ALA A 146 -3.10 -1.65 -24.05
C ALA A 146 -1.78 -1.73 -24.85
N GLY A 147 -1.16 -2.92 -24.91
CA GLY A 147 0.08 -3.17 -25.62
C GLY A 147 0.00 -3.03 -27.16
N GLN A 148 -1.22 -3.14 -27.72
CA GLN A 148 -1.45 -2.84 -29.15
C GLN A 148 -1.28 -1.35 -29.49
N ARG A 149 -1.20 -0.48 -28.50
CA ARG A 149 -1.10 0.99 -28.63
C ARG A 149 0.24 1.45 -28.08
N LEU A 150 1.27 1.43 -28.89
CA LEU A 150 2.59 1.87 -28.49
C LEU A 150 2.80 3.34 -28.85
N PRO A 151 3.43 4.14 -27.97
CA PRO A 151 3.87 5.50 -28.28
C PRO A 151 4.89 5.50 -29.44
N GLY A 152 4.90 6.58 -30.23
CA GLY A 152 5.84 6.70 -31.36
C GLY A 152 7.30 6.85 -30.94
N CYS A 153 7.60 7.43 -29.76
CA CYS A 153 8.96 7.69 -29.30
C CYS A 153 9.52 6.58 -28.40
N ALA A 154 10.83 6.40 -28.42
CA ALA A 154 11.54 5.37 -27.65
C ALA A 154 11.32 5.50 -26.12
N ALA A 155 11.34 6.71 -25.59
CA ALA A 155 11.08 6.97 -24.17
C ALA A 155 9.67 6.54 -23.76
N GLY A 156 8.66 6.88 -24.58
CA GLY A 156 7.28 6.45 -24.36
C GLY A 156 7.12 4.92 -24.42
N LYS A 157 7.77 4.26 -25.37
CA LYS A 157 7.78 2.78 -25.44
C LYS A 157 8.35 2.16 -24.18
N LYS A 158 9.48 2.66 -23.68
CA LYS A 158 10.11 2.19 -22.43
C LYS A 158 9.18 2.39 -21.22
N ALA A 159 8.54 3.57 -21.13
CA ALA A 159 7.58 3.87 -20.06
C ALA A 159 6.36 2.94 -20.14
N MET A 160 5.86 2.67 -21.33
CA MET A 160 4.73 1.76 -21.57
C MET A 160 5.07 0.32 -21.16
N HIS A 161 6.22 -0.21 -21.56
CA HIS A 161 6.67 -1.53 -21.15
C HIS A 161 6.74 -1.65 -19.63
N LYS A 162 7.31 -0.65 -18.95
CA LYS A 162 7.36 -0.64 -17.48
C LYS A 162 5.95 -0.64 -16.85
N ALA A 163 5.02 0.12 -17.43
CA ALA A 163 3.66 0.21 -16.91
C ALA A 163 2.86 -1.09 -17.15
N LEU A 164 3.04 -1.75 -18.30
CA LEU A 164 2.42 -3.05 -18.57
C LEU A 164 2.99 -4.16 -17.72
N HIS A 165 4.30 -4.15 -17.51
CA HIS A 165 5.00 -5.15 -16.68
C HIS A 165 4.48 -5.19 -15.24
N TYR A 166 4.05 -4.05 -14.68
CA TYR A 166 3.39 -4.04 -13.36
C TYR A 166 2.13 -4.94 -13.35
N PHE A 167 1.30 -4.89 -14.40
CA PHE A 167 0.10 -5.71 -14.49
C PHE A 167 0.45 -7.19 -14.72
N GLU A 168 1.46 -7.48 -15.53
CA GLU A 168 1.92 -8.86 -15.79
C GLU A 168 2.45 -9.52 -14.52
N GLU A 169 3.32 -8.84 -13.77
CA GLU A 169 3.88 -9.35 -12.52
C GLU A 169 2.82 -9.58 -11.43
N ASN A 170 1.76 -8.76 -11.45
CA ASN A 170 0.73 -8.77 -10.41
C ASN A 170 -0.55 -9.52 -10.81
N ALA A 171 -0.65 -10.04 -12.03
CA ALA A 171 -1.88 -10.60 -12.59
C ALA A 171 -2.53 -11.67 -11.70
N ALA A 172 -1.73 -12.55 -11.10
CA ALA A 172 -2.21 -13.61 -10.21
C ALA A 172 -2.91 -13.07 -8.94
N HIS A 173 -2.65 -11.82 -8.57
CA HIS A 173 -3.15 -11.15 -7.37
C HIS A 173 -4.22 -10.09 -7.67
N MET A 174 -4.73 -10.05 -8.92
CA MET A 174 -5.70 -9.07 -9.40
C MET A 174 -7.03 -9.71 -9.84
N ARG A 175 -7.44 -10.80 -9.22
CA ARG A 175 -8.70 -11.52 -9.50
C ARG A 175 -9.89 -10.85 -8.81
N TYR A 176 -10.14 -9.57 -9.09
CA TYR A 176 -11.05 -8.73 -8.31
C TYR A 176 -12.50 -9.20 -8.33
N ALA A 177 -13.01 -9.70 -9.47
CA ALA A 177 -14.37 -10.28 -9.56
C ALA A 177 -14.53 -11.47 -8.59
N GLU A 178 -13.53 -12.36 -8.52
CA GLU A 178 -13.52 -13.49 -7.59
C GLU A 178 -13.43 -13.03 -6.14
N TYR A 179 -12.55 -12.08 -5.83
CA TYR A 179 -12.41 -11.55 -4.47
C TYR A 179 -13.69 -10.87 -3.99
N ARG A 180 -14.35 -10.08 -4.85
CA ARG A 180 -15.64 -9.46 -4.53
C ARG A 180 -16.74 -10.50 -4.33
N LYS A 181 -16.79 -11.57 -5.15
CA LYS A 181 -17.72 -12.69 -4.97
C LYS A 181 -17.53 -13.36 -3.60
N ASN A 182 -16.28 -13.47 -3.15
CA ASN A 182 -15.91 -14.01 -1.85
C ASN A 182 -16.00 -12.96 -0.72
N LYS A 183 -16.56 -11.78 -0.99
CA LYS A 183 -16.77 -10.69 -0.02
C LYS A 183 -15.48 -10.21 0.64
N LEU A 184 -14.37 -10.25 -0.06
CA LEU A 184 -13.08 -9.78 0.42
C LEU A 184 -12.87 -8.29 0.09
N PHE A 185 -12.12 -7.59 0.94
CA PHE A 185 -11.64 -6.26 0.62
C PHE A 185 -10.69 -6.32 -0.59
N VAL A 186 -10.92 -5.44 -1.56
CA VAL A 186 -10.06 -5.29 -2.74
C VAL A 186 -9.33 -3.94 -2.80
N GLY A 187 -9.56 -3.09 -1.82
CA GLY A 187 -8.96 -1.76 -1.74
C GLY A 187 -8.43 -1.44 -0.35
N SER A 188 -7.32 -0.70 -0.29
CA SER A 188 -6.56 -0.38 0.91
C SER A 188 -6.97 0.94 1.58
N GLY A 189 -8.21 1.39 1.42
CA GLY A 189 -8.67 2.67 1.99
C GLY A 189 -8.33 2.85 3.48
N VAL A 190 -8.21 1.74 4.23
CA VAL A 190 -7.76 1.76 5.64
C VAL A 190 -6.30 2.16 5.75
N VAL A 191 -5.42 1.65 4.88
CA VAL A 191 -4.00 2.02 4.86
C VAL A 191 -3.82 3.45 4.37
N GLU A 192 -4.60 3.87 3.37
CA GLU A 192 -4.58 5.26 2.88
C GLU A 192 -4.96 6.25 3.96
N ALA A 193 -6.05 5.97 4.71
CA ALA A 193 -6.43 6.74 5.88
C ALA A 193 -5.31 6.77 6.92
N GLY A 194 -4.67 5.63 7.21
CA GLY A 194 -3.50 5.52 8.06
C GLY A 194 -2.32 6.34 7.55
N CYS A 195 -1.99 6.28 6.26
CA CYS A 195 -0.94 7.09 5.66
C CYS A 195 -1.18 8.58 5.83
N ARG A 196 -2.43 9.04 5.70
CA ARG A 196 -2.80 10.43 5.92
C ARG A 196 -2.65 10.83 7.39
N THR A 197 -3.17 10.03 8.31
CA THR A 197 -3.23 10.36 9.73
C THR A 197 -1.90 10.10 10.45
N VAL A 198 -1.24 8.97 10.23
CA VAL A 198 0.03 8.61 10.90
C VAL A 198 1.19 9.41 10.31
N ILE A 199 1.30 9.46 8.98
CA ILE A 199 2.45 10.06 8.29
C ILE A 199 2.16 11.50 7.87
N GLY A 200 1.07 11.71 7.11
CA GLY A 200 0.78 12.97 6.43
C GLY A 200 0.61 14.14 7.39
N GLN A 201 -0.28 14.00 8.36
CA GLN A 201 -0.63 15.07 9.30
C GLN A 201 0.53 15.49 10.23
N ARG A 202 1.55 14.66 10.39
CA ARG A 202 2.61 14.95 11.36
C ARG A 202 4.01 15.05 10.78
N LEU A 203 4.28 14.41 9.64
CA LEU A 203 5.62 14.36 9.06
C LEU A 203 5.75 15.11 7.73
N LYS A 204 4.62 15.52 7.13
CA LYS A 204 4.59 16.16 5.81
C LYS A 204 3.97 17.56 5.83
N GLN A 205 4.01 18.24 6.95
CA GLN A 205 3.61 19.65 7.03
C GLN A 205 4.70 20.54 6.43
N SER A 206 4.30 21.69 5.89
CA SER A 206 5.23 22.66 5.31
C SER A 206 6.32 23.06 6.33
N GLY A 207 7.56 23.09 5.89
CA GLY A 207 8.71 23.46 6.70
C GLY A 207 9.23 22.39 7.66
N MET A 208 8.56 21.24 7.78
CA MET A 208 9.03 20.16 8.66
C MET A 208 10.19 19.39 8.04
N ARG A 209 11.26 19.26 8.82
CA ARG A 209 12.44 18.46 8.50
C ARG A 209 12.72 17.50 9.64
N TRP A 210 13.00 16.26 9.33
CA TRP A 210 13.15 15.19 10.30
C TRP A 210 14.48 14.45 10.14
N SER A 211 15.11 14.10 11.28
CA SER A 211 16.06 13.00 11.27
C SER A 211 15.31 11.66 11.16
N VAL A 212 15.94 10.61 10.65
CA VAL A 212 15.33 9.26 10.61
C VAL A 212 14.88 8.81 11.99
N ARG A 213 15.72 9.05 13.03
CA ARG A 213 15.40 8.72 14.41
C ARG A 213 14.16 9.47 14.91
N GLY A 214 14.10 10.78 14.68
CA GLY A 214 12.95 11.61 15.09
C GLY A 214 11.67 11.22 14.35
N ALA A 215 11.76 11.00 13.02
CA ALA A 215 10.62 10.54 12.22
C ALA A 215 10.11 9.18 12.71
N ASN A 216 10.98 8.21 12.98
CA ASN A 216 10.59 6.90 13.48
C ASN A 216 9.95 6.99 14.89
N ALA A 217 10.43 7.86 15.78
CA ALA A 217 9.80 8.08 17.08
C ALA A 217 8.36 8.62 16.92
N ILE A 218 8.15 9.59 16.04
CA ILE A 218 6.81 10.13 15.75
C ILE A 218 5.91 9.08 15.09
N ILE A 219 6.42 8.30 14.12
CA ILE A 219 5.66 7.22 13.48
C ILE A 219 5.20 6.20 14.54
N ALA A 220 6.12 5.75 15.41
CA ALA A 220 5.81 4.79 16.46
C ALA A 220 4.75 5.33 17.42
N LEU A 221 4.89 6.58 17.90
CA LEU A 221 3.91 7.23 18.76
C LEU A 221 2.54 7.34 18.09
N ARG A 222 2.49 7.76 16.81
CA ARG A 222 1.25 7.87 16.05
C ARG A 222 0.60 6.50 15.83
N CYS A 223 1.37 5.47 15.51
CA CYS A 223 0.87 4.10 15.41
C CYS A 223 0.27 3.64 16.74
N CYS A 224 0.93 3.92 17.86
CA CYS A 224 0.46 3.59 19.21
C CYS A 224 -0.89 4.26 19.50
N ILE A 225 -1.00 5.57 19.29
CA ILE A 225 -2.24 6.35 19.48
C ILE A 225 -3.36 5.81 18.59
N MET A 226 -3.09 5.67 17.29
CA MET A 226 -4.10 5.24 16.31
C MET A 226 -4.50 3.77 16.46
N SER A 227 -3.75 3.00 17.23
CA SER A 227 -4.07 1.60 17.60
C SER A 227 -4.76 1.49 18.96
N GLY A 228 -5.12 2.62 19.61
CA GLY A 228 -5.76 2.62 20.93
C GLY A 228 -4.87 2.13 22.08
N ARG A 229 -3.53 2.17 21.91
CA ARG A 229 -2.57 1.58 22.87
C ARG A 229 -1.78 2.62 23.68
N PHE A 230 -2.17 3.87 23.59
CA PHE A 230 -1.39 4.95 24.23
C PHE A 230 -1.40 4.85 25.77
N GLU A 231 -2.56 4.63 26.35
CA GLU A 231 -2.70 4.52 27.81
C GLU A 231 -1.99 3.27 28.36
N ASP A 232 -2.16 2.12 27.67
CA ASP A 232 -1.49 0.87 28.05
C ASP A 232 0.04 1.02 28.03
N PHE A 233 0.57 1.73 27.04
CA PHE A 233 1.99 1.99 26.92
C PHE A 233 2.52 2.80 28.13
N TRP A 234 1.81 3.81 28.59
CA TRP A 234 2.22 4.60 29.75
C TRP A 234 2.03 3.83 31.07
N ALA A 235 0.89 3.14 31.23
CA ALA A 235 0.64 2.32 32.41
C ALA A 235 1.70 1.23 32.63
N SER A 236 2.29 0.69 31.55
CA SER A 236 3.37 -0.30 31.63
C SER A 236 4.72 0.28 32.07
N ARG A 237 4.91 1.61 32.04
CA ARG A 237 6.17 2.29 32.42
C ARG A 237 6.18 2.85 33.83
N THR A 238 5.02 2.95 34.45
CA THR A 238 4.88 3.43 35.83
C THR A 238 4.96 2.31 36.87
N ARG A 239 5.28 1.11 36.44
CA ARG A 239 5.63 -0.04 37.29
C ARG A 239 7.12 -0.32 37.16
#